data_bf7a98ce374bc89acdd05077c49b83b0
#
_entry.id   bf7a98ce374bc89acdd05077c49b83b0
#
_cell.length_a   1.000
_cell.length_b   1.000
_cell.length_c   1.000
_cell.angle_alpha   90.00
_cell.angle_beta   90.00
_cell.angle_gamma   90.00
#
_symmetry.space_group_name_H-M   'P 1'
#
loop_
_entity.id
_entity.type
_entity.pdbx_description
1 polymer ?
#
loop_
_entity_poly.entity_id
_entity_poly.type
_entity_poly.pdbx_seq_one_letter_code
_entity_poly.pdbx_strand_id
1 'polypeptide(L)'
;VSAIWSMPPYEASQMPMVFFLNFFKNHGLFKLKNRPQWYTVSNRSKTYVNKILSCVSGEYFKNYEINKVIREKNLVKVYYGSENEFFTYDKVVLASHADETLNIISDLTIQEKEILSNFKYRKNKAVIHSDESSMPKNRKAWCSWNSSLNPKNNQQSSVTYWLNQLQNLKINKNIFLTINPFFNINP
;
A
#
# COMPACT_ATOMS: atom_id res chain seq x y z
N VAL A 1 -7.10 -14.31 -2.39
CA VAL A 1 -6.36 -13.81 -1.20
C VAL A 1 -5.04 -13.19 -1.64
N SER A 2 -4.12 -13.95 -2.23
CA SER A 2 -2.79 -13.47 -2.67
C SER A 2 -2.82 -12.16 -3.44
N ALA A 3 -3.73 -12.01 -4.40
CA ALA A 3 -3.84 -10.80 -5.21
C ALA A 3 -4.31 -9.56 -4.43
N ILE A 4 -5.13 -9.75 -3.39
CA ILE A 4 -5.65 -8.62 -2.59
C ILE A 4 -4.52 -8.00 -1.75
N TRP A 5 -3.65 -8.83 -1.19
CA TRP A 5 -2.55 -8.38 -0.33
C TRP A 5 -1.17 -8.43 -1.00
N SER A 6 -1.13 -8.68 -2.32
CA SER A 6 0.12 -8.73 -3.12
C SER A 6 1.19 -9.65 -2.49
N MET A 7 0.75 -10.78 -1.93
CA MET A 7 1.62 -11.76 -1.26
C MET A 7 1.61 -13.10 -1.99
N PRO A 8 2.67 -13.93 -1.86
CA PRO A 8 2.70 -15.27 -2.43
C PRO A 8 1.58 -16.16 -1.89
N PRO A 9 1.07 -17.13 -2.68
CA PRO A 9 0.02 -18.04 -2.24
C PRO A 9 0.30 -18.78 -0.93
N TYR A 10 1.54 -19.21 -0.70
CA TYR A 10 1.90 -19.94 0.51
C TYR A 10 1.80 -19.05 1.78
N GLU A 11 2.14 -17.78 1.70
CA GLU A 11 1.97 -16.84 2.82
C GLU A 11 0.50 -16.52 3.05
N ALA A 12 -0.26 -16.35 1.96
CA ALA A 12 -1.69 -16.15 2.04
C ALA A 12 -2.41 -17.31 2.74
N SER A 13 -1.91 -18.56 2.58
CA SER A 13 -2.46 -19.74 3.26
C SER A 13 -2.19 -19.79 4.76
N GLN A 14 -1.19 -19.03 5.24
CA GLN A 14 -0.86 -18.94 6.67
C GLN A 14 -1.62 -17.81 7.38
N MET A 15 -2.38 -17.00 6.64
CA MET A 15 -3.17 -15.93 7.22
C MET A 15 -4.26 -16.49 8.14
N PRO A 16 -4.42 -15.93 9.37
CA PRO A 16 -5.49 -16.36 10.27
C PRO A 16 -6.86 -16.27 9.59
N MET A 17 -7.62 -17.36 9.60
CA MET A 17 -8.93 -17.44 8.95
C MET A 17 -9.90 -16.35 9.47
N VAL A 18 -9.83 -16.04 10.76
CA VAL A 18 -10.65 -14.98 11.37
C VAL A 18 -10.39 -13.61 10.72
N PHE A 19 -9.12 -13.27 10.45
CA PHE A 19 -8.78 -12.03 9.77
C PHE A 19 -9.36 -12.00 8.34
N PHE A 20 -9.20 -13.07 7.60
CA PHE A 20 -9.75 -13.23 6.26
C PHE A 20 -11.28 -13.08 6.24
N LEU A 21 -11.98 -13.81 7.11
CA LEU A 21 -13.45 -13.78 7.18
C LEU A 21 -13.97 -12.39 7.56
N ASN A 22 -13.35 -11.73 8.53
CA ASN A 22 -13.73 -10.38 8.95
C ASN A 22 -13.51 -9.36 7.83
N PHE A 23 -12.39 -9.43 7.11
CA PHE A 23 -12.13 -8.56 5.97
C PHE A 23 -13.21 -8.74 4.90
N PHE A 24 -13.50 -9.97 4.48
CA PHE A 24 -14.50 -10.26 3.46
C PHE A 24 -15.91 -9.85 3.88
N LYS A 25 -16.27 -10.09 5.15
CA LYS A 25 -17.56 -9.67 5.73
C LYS A 25 -17.69 -8.14 5.71
N ASN A 26 -16.68 -7.42 6.21
CA ASN A 26 -16.70 -5.95 6.31
C ASN A 26 -16.77 -5.26 4.94
N HIS A 27 -16.15 -5.86 3.93
CA HIS A 27 -16.17 -5.36 2.55
C HIS A 27 -17.35 -5.87 1.71
N GLY A 28 -18.27 -6.65 2.32
CA GLY A 28 -19.43 -7.20 1.63
C GLY A 28 -19.10 -8.20 0.51
N LEU A 29 -17.90 -8.79 0.54
CA LEU A 29 -17.40 -9.68 -0.54
C LEU A 29 -18.11 -11.04 -0.55
N PHE A 30 -18.78 -11.43 0.54
CA PHE A 30 -19.62 -12.62 0.60
C PHE A 30 -21.03 -12.41 0.05
N LYS A 31 -21.42 -11.16 -0.24
CA LYS A 31 -22.76 -10.86 -0.76
C LYS A 31 -22.85 -11.21 -2.25
N LEU A 32 -23.82 -12.02 -2.62
CA LEU A 32 -24.14 -12.31 -4.03
C LEU A 32 -25.08 -11.25 -4.63
N LYS A 33 -25.97 -10.69 -3.79
CA LYS A 33 -26.90 -9.62 -4.16
C LYS A 33 -26.68 -8.40 -3.26
N ASN A 34 -27.11 -7.23 -3.70
CA ASN A 34 -26.98 -5.97 -2.95
C ASN A 34 -25.54 -5.70 -2.51
N ARG A 35 -24.59 -5.91 -3.42
CA ARG A 35 -23.18 -5.58 -3.15
C ARG A 35 -23.00 -4.09 -2.95
N PRO A 36 -22.12 -3.66 -2.04
CA PRO A 36 -21.81 -2.23 -1.88
C PRO A 36 -21.29 -1.64 -3.19
N GLN A 37 -21.75 -0.46 -3.55
CA GLN A 37 -21.17 0.30 -4.65
C GLN A 37 -19.81 0.83 -4.22
N TRP A 38 -18.80 0.56 -5.02
CA TRP A 38 -17.45 1.08 -4.79
C TRP A 38 -17.31 2.45 -5.43
N TYR A 39 -16.60 3.34 -4.73
CA TYR A 39 -16.31 4.69 -5.19
C TYR A 39 -14.81 4.96 -5.07
N THR A 40 -14.32 5.88 -5.89
CA THR A 40 -12.98 6.44 -5.79
C THR A 40 -13.07 7.96 -5.80
N VAL A 41 -12.05 8.61 -5.23
CA VAL A 41 -12.01 10.08 -5.22
C VAL A 41 -11.74 10.59 -6.63
N SER A 42 -12.59 11.49 -7.12
CA SER A 42 -12.38 12.18 -8.40
C SER A 42 -11.03 12.88 -8.39
N ASN A 43 -10.29 12.79 -9.50
CA ASN A 43 -8.92 13.31 -9.62
C ASN A 43 -7.90 12.69 -8.65
N ARG A 44 -8.18 11.48 -8.13
CA ARG A 44 -7.27 10.63 -7.35
C ARG A 44 -6.98 11.15 -5.94
N SER A 45 -6.12 10.42 -5.23
CA SER A 45 -5.79 10.68 -3.83
C SER A 45 -5.13 12.04 -3.58
N LYS A 46 -4.40 12.60 -4.55
CA LYS A 46 -3.78 13.93 -4.43
C LYS A 46 -4.81 15.01 -4.07
N THR A 47 -6.06 14.86 -4.53
CA THR A 47 -7.13 15.83 -4.27
C THR A 47 -7.46 15.92 -2.78
N TYR A 48 -7.71 14.79 -2.12
CA TYR A 48 -8.01 14.83 -0.68
C TYR A 48 -6.77 15.12 0.17
N VAL A 49 -5.57 14.69 -0.25
CA VAL A 49 -4.33 15.06 0.43
C VAL A 49 -4.14 16.57 0.42
N ASN A 50 -4.27 17.24 -0.74
CA ASN A 50 -4.18 18.67 -0.82
C ASN A 50 -5.25 19.37 0.02
N LYS A 51 -6.49 18.83 0.03
CA LYS A 51 -7.57 19.38 0.86
C LYS A 51 -7.26 19.27 2.35
N ILE A 52 -6.74 18.13 2.81
CA ILE A 52 -6.31 17.95 4.20
C ILE A 52 -5.20 18.94 4.55
N LEU A 53 -4.15 19.03 3.71
CA LEU A 53 -3.03 19.93 3.93
C LEU A 53 -3.47 21.40 3.99
N SER A 54 -4.47 21.80 3.20
CA SER A 54 -5.01 23.17 3.26
C SER A 54 -5.74 23.51 4.57
N CYS A 55 -6.10 22.49 5.36
CA CYS A 55 -6.73 22.65 6.67
C CYS A 55 -5.73 22.55 7.84
N VAL A 56 -4.47 22.19 7.58
CA VAL A 56 -3.43 22.14 8.60
C VAL A 56 -2.95 23.56 8.89
N SER A 57 -3.04 23.96 10.16
CA SER A 57 -2.59 25.27 10.63
C SER A 57 -1.11 25.33 11.01
N GLY A 58 -0.44 24.18 11.09
CA GLY A 58 0.98 24.07 11.42
C GLY A 58 1.89 24.16 10.19
N GLU A 59 3.17 24.15 10.44
CA GLU A 59 4.19 24.10 9.39
C GLU A 59 4.22 22.72 8.73
N TYR A 60 4.47 22.70 7.42
CA TYR A 60 4.57 21.49 6.62
C TYR A 60 5.92 21.43 5.89
N PHE A 61 6.77 20.57 6.36
CA PHE A 61 8.11 20.34 5.81
C PHE A 61 8.08 19.20 4.79
N LYS A 62 8.66 19.43 3.62
CA LYS A 62 8.86 18.42 2.57
C LYS A 62 10.35 18.15 2.40
N ASN A 63 10.67 16.93 1.96
CA ASN A 63 12.04 16.52 1.67
C ASN A 63 12.98 16.58 2.91
N TYR A 64 12.41 16.46 4.09
CA TYR A 64 13.16 16.26 5.32
C TYR A 64 13.30 14.76 5.56
N GLU A 65 14.48 14.24 5.43
CA GLU A 65 14.79 12.86 5.78
C GLU A 65 14.94 12.77 7.29
N ILE A 66 13.95 12.16 7.95
CA ILE A 66 14.01 11.92 9.39
C ILE A 66 14.84 10.67 9.62
N ASN A 67 15.96 10.84 10.33
CA ASN A 67 16.92 9.77 10.55
C ASN A 67 16.97 9.29 12.01
N LYS A 68 16.45 10.09 12.97
CA LYS A 68 16.47 9.71 14.37
C LYS A 68 15.38 10.41 15.17
N VAL A 69 14.79 9.68 16.11
CA VAL A 69 13.84 10.20 17.09
C VAL A 69 14.29 9.75 18.47
N ILE A 70 14.35 10.68 19.42
CA ILE A 70 14.71 10.42 20.82
C ILE A 70 13.64 11.01 21.72
N ARG A 71 13.14 10.24 22.67
CA ARG A 71 12.25 10.71 23.74
C ARG A 71 13.10 11.19 24.93
N GLU A 72 12.86 12.39 25.35
CA GLU A 72 13.38 12.93 26.60
C GLU A 72 12.24 13.09 27.61
N LYS A 73 12.56 13.46 28.87
CA LYS A 73 11.57 13.46 29.97
C LYS A 73 10.26 14.18 29.63
N ASN A 74 10.31 15.33 28.96
CA ASN A 74 9.13 16.16 28.66
C ASN A 74 9.01 16.56 27.19
N LEU A 75 9.88 16.06 26.31
CA LEU A 75 9.91 16.42 24.90
C LEU A 75 10.45 15.29 24.02
N VAL A 76 10.24 15.40 22.74
CA VAL A 76 10.76 14.48 21.73
C VAL A 76 11.62 15.26 20.75
N LYS A 77 12.84 14.81 20.52
CA LYS A 77 13.75 15.35 19.51
C LYS A 77 13.60 14.54 18.21
N VAL A 78 13.38 15.25 17.11
CA VAL A 78 13.26 14.69 15.77
C VAL A 78 14.41 15.21 14.93
N TYR A 79 15.38 14.35 14.63
CA TYR A 79 16.57 14.67 13.86
C TYR A 79 16.31 14.49 12.36
N TYR A 80 16.88 15.40 11.57
CA TYR A 80 16.76 15.38 10.12
C TYR A 80 18.08 15.82 9.47
N GLY A 81 18.28 15.43 8.20
CA GLY A 81 19.43 15.87 7.40
C GLY A 81 20.77 15.50 8.00
N SER A 82 21.63 16.49 8.32
CA SER A 82 22.90 16.27 8.98
C SER A 82 22.73 15.91 10.46
N GLU A 83 23.66 15.16 11.03
CA GLU A 83 23.55 14.47 12.32
C GLU A 83 23.21 15.32 13.57
N ASN A 84 23.25 16.66 13.48
CA ASN A 84 23.07 17.54 14.62
C ASN A 84 21.84 18.48 14.49
N GLU A 85 21.09 18.42 13.42
CA GLU A 85 19.90 19.26 13.25
C GLU A 85 18.66 18.53 13.77
N PHE A 86 17.89 19.18 14.62
CA PHE A 86 16.67 18.60 15.17
C PHE A 86 15.61 19.65 15.51
N PHE A 87 14.35 19.23 15.45
CA PHE A 87 13.23 19.93 16.05
C PHE A 87 12.85 19.29 17.39
N THR A 88 12.25 20.07 18.27
CA THR A 88 11.69 19.59 19.54
C THR A 88 10.17 19.73 19.55
N TYR A 89 9.49 18.71 20.07
CA TYR A 89 8.03 18.65 20.15
C TYR A 89 7.62 18.05 21.49
N ASP A 90 6.43 18.42 21.98
CA ASP A 90 5.84 17.78 23.18
C ASP A 90 5.44 16.33 22.88
N LYS A 91 4.96 16.06 21.67
CA LYS A 91 4.53 14.73 21.21
C LYS A 91 4.83 14.55 19.72
N VAL A 92 5.08 13.31 19.33
CA VAL A 92 5.31 12.93 17.94
C VAL A 92 4.43 11.73 17.58
N VAL A 93 3.81 11.79 16.42
CA VAL A 93 3.09 10.66 15.81
C VAL A 93 3.91 10.16 14.62
N LEU A 94 4.35 8.91 14.68
CA LEU A 94 5.07 8.25 13.59
C LEU A 94 4.06 7.52 12.71
N ALA A 95 3.88 8.00 11.49
CA ALA A 95 2.98 7.43 10.49
C ALA A 95 3.76 6.76 9.34
N SER A 96 4.99 6.36 9.58
CA SER A 96 5.85 5.59 8.67
C SER A 96 5.57 4.08 8.80
N HIS A 97 6.17 3.28 7.92
CA HIS A 97 6.18 1.82 8.09
C HIS A 97 6.83 1.42 9.41
N ALA A 98 6.39 0.29 9.98
CA ALA A 98 6.90 -0.16 11.28
C ALA A 98 8.41 -0.49 11.24
N ASP A 99 8.92 -1.02 10.13
CA ASP A 99 10.35 -1.29 9.93
C ASP A 99 11.17 0.00 9.81
N GLU A 100 10.63 1.04 9.16
CA GLU A 100 11.24 2.38 9.14
C GLU A 100 11.23 3.01 10.55
N THR A 101 10.09 2.90 11.26
CA THR A 101 9.94 3.36 12.63
C THR A 101 10.98 2.72 13.56
N LEU A 102 11.21 1.40 13.42
CA LEU A 102 12.25 0.67 14.17
C LEU A 102 13.65 1.25 13.96
N ASN A 103 13.94 1.73 12.75
CA ASN A 103 15.25 2.25 12.40
C ASN A 103 15.50 3.66 12.93
N ILE A 104 14.46 4.48 13.07
CA ILE A 104 14.60 5.89 13.46
C ILE A 104 14.46 6.15 14.97
N ILE A 105 13.72 5.31 15.70
CA ILE A 105 13.60 5.46 17.16
C ILE A 105 14.85 4.89 17.85
N SER A 106 15.62 5.74 18.54
CA SER A 106 16.86 5.33 19.19
C SER A 106 16.69 4.72 20.58
N ASP A 107 15.56 5.01 21.24
CA ASP A 107 15.28 4.64 22.62
C ASP A 107 14.10 3.65 22.72
N LEU A 108 13.98 2.75 21.74
CA LEU A 108 12.95 1.70 21.72
C LEU A 108 12.99 0.85 23.00
N THR A 109 11.82 0.67 23.60
CA THR A 109 11.63 -0.35 24.63
C THR A 109 11.67 -1.76 24.01
N ILE A 110 11.91 -2.77 24.84
CA ILE A 110 11.88 -4.17 24.41
C ILE A 110 10.53 -4.52 23.79
N GLN A 111 9.44 -4.07 24.44
CA GLN A 111 8.08 -4.33 23.98
C GLN A 111 7.77 -3.66 22.61
N GLU A 112 8.18 -2.40 22.43
CA GLU A 112 7.99 -1.70 21.15
C GLU A 112 8.76 -2.41 20.01
N LYS A 113 10.01 -2.80 20.28
CA LYS A 113 10.81 -3.55 19.32
C LYS A 113 10.17 -4.89 18.95
N GLU A 114 9.69 -5.62 19.96
CA GLU A 114 9.02 -6.90 19.75
C GLU A 114 7.76 -6.73 18.89
N ILE A 115 6.88 -5.78 19.23
CA ILE A 115 5.62 -5.56 18.50
C ILE A 115 5.89 -5.08 17.07
N LEU A 116 6.70 -4.02 16.89
CA LEU A 116 6.95 -3.43 15.59
C LEU A 116 7.69 -4.38 14.64
N SER A 117 8.59 -5.24 15.16
CA SER A 117 9.31 -6.21 14.34
C SER A 117 8.43 -7.34 13.76
N ASN A 118 7.20 -7.50 14.26
CA ASN A 118 6.24 -8.45 13.72
C ASN A 118 5.56 -7.98 12.42
N PHE A 119 5.61 -6.68 12.11
CA PHE A 119 5.12 -6.15 10.85
C PHE A 119 6.16 -6.38 9.75
N LYS A 120 5.90 -7.35 8.88
CA LYS A 120 6.81 -7.69 7.78
C LYS A 120 6.39 -6.97 6.51
N TYR A 121 7.31 -6.21 5.93
CA TYR A 121 7.12 -5.54 4.65
C TYR A 121 7.83 -6.30 3.54
N ARG A 122 7.28 -6.21 2.33
CA ARG A 122 7.81 -6.87 1.15
C ARG A 122 7.89 -5.88 -0.01
N LYS A 123 9.00 -5.93 -0.72
CA LYS A 123 9.13 -5.14 -1.96
C LYS A 123 8.26 -5.77 -3.05
N ASN A 124 7.44 -4.95 -3.69
CA ASN A 124 6.64 -5.33 -4.85
C ASN A 124 7.13 -4.55 -6.07
N LYS A 125 7.21 -5.25 -7.22
CA LYS A 125 7.46 -4.61 -8.50
C LYS A 125 6.13 -4.13 -9.07
N ALA A 126 5.99 -2.84 -9.33
CA ALA A 126 4.82 -2.23 -9.96
C ALA A 126 5.20 -1.70 -11.34
N VAL A 127 4.46 -2.10 -12.37
CA VAL A 127 4.71 -1.70 -13.76
C VAL A 127 3.43 -1.08 -14.33
N ILE A 128 3.53 0.18 -14.78
CA ILE A 128 2.47 0.84 -15.56
C ILE A 128 2.74 0.60 -17.03
N HIS A 129 1.73 0.14 -17.77
CA HIS A 129 1.88 -0.24 -19.18
C HIS A 129 0.55 -0.17 -19.94
N SER A 130 0.61 -0.45 -21.25
CA SER A 130 -0.57 -0.57 -22.11
C SER A 130 -0.69 -1.94 -22.79
N ASP A 131 0.09 -2.91 -22.36
CA ASP A 131 0.11 -4.26 -22.93
C ASP A 131 -1.13 -5.05 -22.51
N GLU A 132 -2.04 -5.28 -23.45
CA GLU A 132 -3.29 -6.03 -23.23
C GLU A 132 -3.05 -7.54 -23.05
N SER A 133 -1.86 -8.07 -23.37
CA SER A 133 -1.52 -9.48 -23.17
C SER A 133 -1.52 -9.90 -21.70
N SER A 134 -1.38 -8.92 -20.80
CA SER A 134 -1.51 -9.11 -19.34
C SER A 134 -2.93 -9.40 -18.85
N MET A 135 -3.93 -9.20 -19.71
CA MET A 135 -5.34 -9.33 -19.40
C MET A 135 -5.92 -10.68 -19.91
N PRO A 136 -7.08 -11.11 -19.41
CA PRO A 136 -7.76 -12.29 -19.95
C PRO A 136 -7.98 -12.19 -21.46
N LYS A 137 -7.79 -13.29 -22.21
CA LYS A 137 -8.01 -13.34 -23.66
C LYS A 137 -9.43 -12.91 -24.05
N ASN A 138 -10.42 -13.29 -23.27
CA ASN A 138 -11.80 -12.86 -23.48
C ASN A 138 -12.03 -11.49 -22.84
N ARG A 139 -12.24 -10.47 -23.65
CA ARG A 139 -12.47 -9.10 -23.18
C ARG A 139 -13.69 -8.95 -22.27
N LYS A 140 -14.70 -9.82 -22.42
CA LYS A 140 -15.87 -9.85 -21.53
C LYS A 140 -15.53 -10.28 -20.08
N ALA A 141 -14.39 -10.93 -19.89
CA ALA A 141 -13.88 -11.32 -18.57
C ALA A 141 -13.01 -10.25 -17.90
N TRP A 142 -12.78 -9.12 -18.57
CA TRP A 142 -11.98 -8.04 -17.99
C TRP A 142 -12.69 -7.39 -16.81
N CYS A 143 -11.99 -7.33 -15.70
CA CYS A 143 -12.43 -6.66 -14.48
C CYS A 143 -11.47 -5.53 -14.13
N SER A 144 -11.85 -4.69 -13.17
CA SER A 144 -10.94 -3.68 -12.63
C SER A 144 -9.68 -4.32 -12.00
N TRP A 145 -9.80 -5.55 -11.46
CA TRP A 145 -8.74 -6.34 -10.85
C TRP A 145 -8.70 -7.73 -11.49
N ASN A 146 -7.59 -8.08 -12.09
CA ASN A 146 -7.40 -9.37 -12.76
C ASN A 146 -6.19 -10.07 -12.14
N SER A 147 -6.42 -11.22 -11.53
CA SER A 147 -5.36 -12.02 -10.90
C SER A 147 -4.91 -13.13 -11.84
N SER A 148 -3.60 -13.33 -11.92
CA SER A 148 -2.96 -14.40 -12.68
C SER A 148 -2.05 -15.21 -11.80
N LEU A 149 -2.07 -16.54 -11.98
CA LEU A 149 -1.13 -17.46 -11.35
C LEU A 149 -0.14 -17.93 -12.42
N ASN A 150 1.13 -18.05 -12.03
CA ASN A 150 2.14 -18.60 -12.92
C ASN A 150 1.92 -20.12 -13.10
N PRO A 151 1.63 -20.61 -14.32
CA PRO A 151 1.36 -22.02 -14.54
C PRO A 151 2.59 -22.93 -14.30
N LYS A 152 3.80 -22.36 -14.35
CA LYS A 152 5.06 -23.09 -14.07
C LYS A 152 5.47 -23.01 -12.61
N ASN A 153 4.95 -22.07 -11.86
CA ASN A 153 5.27 -21.89 -10.45
C ASN A 153 4.04 -21.33 -9.71
N ASN A 154 3.26 -22.19 -9.11
CA ASN A 154 2.04 -21.83 -8.39
C ASN A 154 2.26 -20.94 -7.14
N GLN A 155 3.52 -20.69 -6.76
CA GLN A 155 3.87 -19.75 -5.70
C GLN A 155 4.05 -18.30 -6.20
N GLN A 156 3.92 -18.08 -7.51
CA GLN A 156 3.97 -16.75 -8.10
C GLN A 156 2.58 -16.33 -8.59
N SER A 157 2.15 -15.19 -8.13
CA SER A 157 0.92 -14.55 -8.60
C SER A 157 1.18 -13.10 -8.96
N SER A 158 0.44 -12.60 -9.93
CA SER A 158 0.39 -11.18 -10.26
C SER A 158 -1.05 -10.67 -10.22
N VAL A 159 -1.20 -9.38 -10.10
CA VAL A 159 -2.48 -8.71 -10.27
C VAL A 159 -2.33 -7.56 -11.25
N THR A 160 -3.23 -7.51 -12.25
CA THR A 160 -3.29 -6.42 -13.21
C THR A 160 -4.56 -5.60 -12.96
N TYR A 161 -4.37 -4.33 -12.66
CA TYR A 161 -5.44 -3.35 -12.50
C TYR A 161 -5.71 -2.66 -13.82
N TRP A 162 -6.94 -2.67 -14.29
CA TRP A 162 -7.38 -1.88 -15.43
C TRP A 162 -7.77 -0.48 -14.97
N LEU A 163 -6.83 0.46 -15.09
CA LEU A 163 -6.98 1.79 -14.52
C LEU A 163 -8.09 2.61 -15.18
N ASN A 164 -8.39 2.37 -16.47
CA ASN A 164 -9.49 3.07 -17.14
C ASN A 164 -10.81 2.83 -16.44
N GLN A 165 -11.09 1.58 -16.06
CA GLN A 165 -12.31 1.23 -15.32
C GLN A 165 -12.21 1.61 -13.85
N LEU A 166 -11.08 1.30 -13.20
CA LEU A 166 -10.88 1.53 -11.77
C LEU A 166 -10.95 3.02 -11.39
N GLN A 167 -10.43 3.90 -12.24
CA GLN A 167 -10.35 5.34 -12.01
C GLN A 167 -11.24 6.17 -12.95
N ASN A 168 -12.12 5.51 -13.71
CA ASN A 168 -12.99 6.16 -14.70
C ASN A 168 -12.21 7.12 -15.63
N LEU A 169 -11.08 6.63 -16.17
CA LEU A 169 -10.25 7.44 -17.08
C LEU A 169 -10.93 7.55 -18.45
N LYS A 170 -11.18 8.78 -18.89
CA LYS A 170 -11.78 9.06 -20.21
C LYS A 170 -10.69 9.22 -21.28
N ILE A 171 -9.96 8.14 -21.53
CA ILE A 171 -8.91 8.06 -22.56
C ILE A 171 -9.13 6.82 -23.43
N ASN A 172 -8.74 6.89 -24.69
CA ASN A 172 -8.95 5.79 -25.65
C ASN A 172 -7.94 4.65 -25.49
N LYS A 173 -6.76 4.93 -24.89
CA LYS A 173 -5.73 3.92 -24.67
C LYS A 173 -5.98 3.21 -23.34
N ASN A 174 -5.88 1.87 -23.33
CA ASN A 174 -5.94 1.11 -22.09
C ASN A 174 -4.65 1.32 -21.27
N ILE A 175 -4.81 1.60 -20.00
CA ILE A 175 -3.70 1.73 -19.04
C ILE A 175 -3.88 0.69 -17.96
N PHE A 176 -2.83 -0.06 -17.72
CA PHE A 176 -2.77 -1.10 -16.71
C PHE A 176 -1.68 -0.80 -15.68
N LEU A 177 -1.89 -1.29 -14.48
CA LEU A 177 -0.88 -1.38 -13.45
C LEU A 177 -0.75 -2.86 -13.05
N THR A 178 0.37 -3.48 -13.34
CA THR A 178 0.63 -4.87 -12.94
C THR A 178 1.60 -4.92 -11.78
N ILE A 179 1.19 -5.61 -10.72
CA ILE A 179 2.00 -5.87 -9.54
C ILE A 179 2.61 -7.28 -9.64
N ASN A 180 3.92 -7.36 -9.42
CA ASN A 180 4.70 -8.59 -9.46
C ASN A 180 4.49 -9.41 -10.74
N PRO A 181 4.68 -8.82 -11.93
CA PRO A 181 4.56 -9.59 -13.17
C PRO A 181 5.61 -10.70 -13.22
N PHE A 182 5.17 -11.92 -13.56
CA PHE A 182 6.03 -13.08 -13.83
C PHE A 182 6.17 -13.36 -15.33
N PHE A 183 5.70 -12.46 -16.15
CA PHE A 183 5.76 -12.47 -17.62
C PHE A 183 6.35 -11.15 -18.12
N ASN A 184 6.81 -11.15 -19.37
CA ASN A 184 7.30 -9.93 -20.01
C ASN A 184 6.12 -9.01 -20.32
N ILE A 185 6.29 -7.74 -20.02
CA ILE A 185 5.36 -6.67 -20.35
C ILE A 185 6.00 -5.80 -21.41
N ASN A 186 5.30 -5.60 -22.52
CA ASN A 186 5.68 -4.61 -23.53
C ASN A 186 5.19 -3.23 -23.08
N PRO A 187 6.06 -2.22 -22.93
CA PRO A 187 5.71 -0.89 -22.44
C PRO A 187 4.75 -0.12 -23.35
#